data_a7ad604100380c8652adf91afcf41f48
#
_entry.id   a7ad604100380c8652adf91afcf41f48
#
_cell.length_a   1.000
_cell.length_b   1.000
_cell.length_c   1.000
_cell.angle_alpha   90.00
_cell.angle_beta   90.00
_cell.angle_gamma   90.00
#
_symmetry.space_group_name_H-M   'P 1'
#
loop_
_entity.id
_entity.type
_entity.pdbx_description
1 polymer ?
#
loop_
_entity_poly.entity_id
_entity_poly.type
_entity_poly.pdbx_seq_one_letter_code
_entity_poly.pdbx_strand_id
1 'polypeptide(L)'
;MQTPKGEQMSGASVEYDVAVAMRDGAVLRTDVYRPQGDGPWPVLVVRGPYNKKNPVLRNLIQPLAATDRGYMVVIQDTRSRFASEGGAWRPWAGEGRDGADTIEWAARLPDSTGKVAILGPSYQGNTTWMAAIENPNGLVAIAPTITWADPWDGLFGRGGAIELGISLPWSLGQGVDVLVRRLRDEPQELGPAVGRLFSDFDGLATGVYAELPAGRHPAFQRHQIPDLGYEAATADPSVADSCTVRGRHHLVKVPSFNTAGWFDIFLQGSLDNFVAASQTQPAQLIVGPWSHAAEPHGAQVQGEVNFGFGAGMPLIDLRQSWHDMQLDWLDRWMRPENDANAGDVGAKVKLFVMGINQWRDEDEWPLSRAVDTSLYFSEGGQLSSAPDPEPSSASFDYDPMNPVPTLGGALLMSPEYPAGVFDQAKIEGRDDVLTYTSAPLEEDLEVTGRVRARLHAATDGPSTDWVVRLCYVDPGGVSRNVTDGILRVSAASDQVTEYEVDLWSTSMVFRAGHRVRVQVTSSCFPRWDRNLNTGESTATATRPRVAHQTIHHGVFSPSQIILPVVPQRV
;
A
#
# COMPACT_ATOMS: atom_id res chain seq x y z
N MET A 1 -4.20 44.10 30.70
CA MET A 1 -3.35 43.09 30.08
C MET A 1 -3.52 41.82 30.90
N GLN A 2 -4.33 40.86 30.42
CA GLN A 2 -4.43 39.53 31.02
C GLN A 2 -3.25 38.73 30.52
N THR A 3 -2.46 38.17 31.43
CA THR A 3 -1.42 37.18 31.14
C THR A 3 -2.02 35.99 30.40
N PRO A 4 -1.41 35.47 29.33
CA PRO A 4 -1.89 34.26 28.68
C PRO A 4 -1.84 33.11 29.71
N LYS A 5 -2.94 32.36 29.79
CA LYS A 5 -2.98 31.10 30.54
C LYS A 5 -1.90 30.21 29.93
N GLY A 6 -0.94 29.78 30.79
CA GLY A 6 0.12 28.89 30.37
C GLY A 6 -0.45 27.66 29.69
N GLU A 7 0.19 27.26 28.59
CA GLU A 7 0.02 25.94 27.98
C GLU A 7 0.27 24.89 29.06
N GLN A 8 -0.77 24.15 29.40
CA GLN A 8 -0.68 23.01 30.30
C GLN A 8 0.01 21.92 29.49
N MET A 9 1.26 21.63 29.82
CA MET A 9 1.95 20.47 29.24
C MET A 9 1.09 19.22 29.46
N SER A 10 0.93 18.39 28.42
CA SER A 10 0.16 17.16 28.50
C SER A 10 0.64 16.31 29.68
N GLY A 11 -0.26 16.02 30.61
CA GLY A 11 0.07 15.32 31.84
C GLY A 11 -0.31 13.85 31.81
N ALA A 12 -0.23 13.19 30.64
CA ALA A 12 -0.47 11.77 30.54
C ALA A 12 0.53 10.97 31.40
N SER A 13 0.05 9.95 32.11
CA SER A 13 0.92 8.95 32.74
C SER A 13 1.17 7.80 31.78
N VAL A 14 2.40 7.24 31.81
CA VAL A 14 2.78 6.13 30.93
C VAL A 14 3.32 4.96 31.77
N GLU A 15 2.70 3.81 31.64
CA GLU A 15 3.22 2.53 32.14
C GLU A 15 3.92 1.80 31.02
N TYR A 16 5.21 1.51 31.20
CA TYR A 16 6.03 0.86 30.19
C TYR A 16 6.13 -0.66 30.43
N ASP A 17 6.22 -1.41 29.32
CA ASP A 17 6.51 -2.84 29.31
C ASP A 17 5.51 -3.70 30.12
N VAL A 18 4.25 -3.26 30.21
CA VAL A 18 3.16 -4.01 30.86
C VAL A 18 3.03 -5.38 30.21
N ALA A 19 2.97 -6.42 31.05
CA ALA A 19 2.85 -7.80 30.60
C ALA A 19 1.41 -8.13 30.26
N VAL A 20 1.16 -8.62 29.04
CA VAL A 20 -0.15 -9.08 28.58
C VAL A 20 -0.05 -10.53 28.18
N ALA A 21 -0.71 -11.42 28.93
CA ALA A 21 -0.70 -12.85 28.65
C ALA A 21 -1.70 -13.16 27.51
N MET A 22 -1.21 -13.86 26.49
CA MET A 22 -2.02 -14.40 25.41
C MET A 22 -2.64 -15.74 25.83
N ARG A 23 -3.68 -16.21 25.16
CA ARG A 23 -4.40 -17.46 25.45
C ARG A 23 -3.52 -18.72 25.47
N ASP A 24 -2.39 -18.70 24.80
CA ASP A 24 -1.39 -19.77 24.75
C ASP A 24 -0.26 -19.61 25.77
N GLY A 25 -0.34 -18.60 26.64
CA GLY A 25 0.62 -18.33 27.71
C GLY A 25 1.81 -17.45 27.30
N ALA A 26 1.98 -17.09 26.03
CA ALA A 26 3.00 -16.11 25.62
C ALA A 26 2.70 -14.73 26.22
N VAL A 27 3.74 -13.99 26.61
CA VAL A 27 3.58 -12.65 27.19
C VAL A 27 4.06 -11.60 26.20
N LEU A 28 3.13 -10.71 25.80
CA LEU A 28 3.46 -9.57 24.96
C LEU A 28 3.62 -8.31 25.81
N ARG A 29 4.54 -7.42 25.40
CA ARG A 29 4.89 -6.21 26.12
C ARG A 29 4.25 -4.98 25.51
N THR A 30 3.65 -4.18 26.39
CA THR A 30 2.72 -3.12 26.04
C THR A 30 3.06 -1.86 26.81
N ASP A 31 3.01 -0.69 26.16
CA ASP A 31 3.05 0.60 26.83
C ASP A 31 1.61 1.15 26.91
N VAL A 32 1.19 1.62 28.10
CA VAL A 32 -0.15 2.14 28.37
C VAL A 32 -0.06 3.61 28.74
N TYR A 33 -0.66 4.45 27.91
CA TYR A 33 -0.77 5.91 28.11
C TYR A 33 -2.15 6.19 28.68
N ARG A 34 -2.21 6.85 29.85
CA ARG A 34 -3.45 7.24 30.51
C ARG A 34 -3.64 8.73 30.53
N PRO A 35 -4.84 9.24 30.22
CA PRO A 35 -5.20 10.65 30.43
C PRO A 35 -5.04 11.09 31.89
N GLN A 36 -4.98 12.39 32.12
CA GLN A 36 -5.11 12.95 33.47
C GLN A 36 -6.58 12.98 33.94
N GLY A 37 -6.79 12.89 35.25
CA GLY A 37 -8.11 12.99 35.87
C GLY A 37 -8.72 11.63 36.18
N ASP A 38 -10.04 11.67 36.43
CA ASP A 38 -10.81 10.47 36.78
C ASP A 38 -11.45 9.87 35.53
N GLY A 39 -11.17 8.55 35.29
CA GLY A 39 -11.84 7.79 34.22
C GLY A 39 -13.35 7.62 34.45
N PRO A 40 -13.99 6.68 33.75
CA PRO A 40 -13.38 5.74 32.81
C PRO A 40 -13.14 6.32 31.40
N TRP A 41 -12.12 5.80 30.69
CA TRP A 41 -11.76 6.22 29.33
C TRP A 41 -11.93 5.10 28.31
N PRO A 42 -12.37 5.38 27.08
CA PRO A 42 -12.28 4.44 25.97
C PRO A 42 -10.82 4.22 25.56
N VAL A 43 -10.53 3.03 25.00
CA VAL A 43 -9.15 2.59 24.73
C VAL A 43 -8.87 2.49 23.24
N LEU A 44 -7.75 3.06 22.81
CA LEU A 44 -7.18 2.89 21.47
C LEU A 44 -6.02 1.88 21.53
N VAL A 45 -6.06 0.84 20.71
CA VAL A 45 -5.02 -0.20 20.64
C VAL A 45 -4.28 -0.10 19.32
N VAL A 46 -2.95 -0.16 19.39
CA VAL A 46 -2.06 -0.25 18.23
C VAL A 46 -1.09 -1.41 18.43
N ARG A 47 -0.95 -2.29 17.44
CA ARG A 47 -0.06 -3.45 17.50
C ARG A 47 0.82 -3.53 16.26
N GLY A 48 2.13 -3.73 16.43
CA GLY A 48 3.02 -3.84 15.28
C GLY A 48 4.42 -4.34 15.63
N PRO A 49 5.21 -4.72 14.60
CA PRO A 49 6.53 -5.30 14.76
C PRO A 49 7.67 -4.28 14.78
N TYR A 50 7.39 -2.99 14.99
CA TYR A 50 8.32 -1.89 14.71
C TYR A 50 8.95 -1.24 15.94
N ASN A 51 8.85 -1.86 17.11
CA ASN A 51 9.23 -1.30 18.42
C ASN A 51 8.24 -0.21 18.91
N LYS A 52 7.49 -0.52 19.95
CA LYS A 52 6.53 0.42 20.57
C LYS A 52 7.18 1.73 21.08
N LYS A 53 8.53 1.75 21.20
CA LYS A 53 9.32 2.93 21.55
C LYS A 53 9.81 3.73 20.34
N ASN A 54 9.53 3.29 19.10
CA ASN A 54 9.96 3.97 17.88
C ASN A 54 9.30 5.35 17.76
N PRO A 55 10.07 6.46 17.70
CA PRO A 55 9.53 7.80 17.65
C PRO A 55 8.71 8.08 16.38
N VAL A 56 9.07 7.47 15.24
CA VAL A 56 8.33 7.63 13.99
C VAL A 56 6.91 7.08 14.13
N LEU A 57 6.76 5.89 14.71
CA LEU A 57 5.45 5.32 15.00
C LEU A 57 4.64 6.17 15.99
N ARG A 58 5.28 6.66 17.03
CA ARG A 58 4.61 7.55 18.00
C ARG A 58 4.11 8.83 17.35
N ASN A 59 4.84 9.39 16.40
CA ASN A 59 4.40 10.56 15.63
C ASN A 59 3.18 10.24 14.75
N LEU A 60 3.08 9.02 14.21
CA LEU A 60 1.92 8.58 13.45
C LEU A 60 0.66 8.42 14.31
N ILE A 61 0.84 7.79 15.47
CA ILE A 61 -0.27 7.44 16.38
C ILE A 61 -0.68 8.65 17.23
N GLN A 62 0.26 9.56 17.49
CA GLN A 62 0.09 10.74 18.37
C GLN A 62 -0.57 10.40 19.73
N PRO A 63 0.00 9.47 20.51
CA PRO A 63 -0.66 8.97 21.72
C PRO A 63 -0.96 10.06 22.75
N LEU A 64 -0.13 11.11 22.81
CA LEU A 64 -0.36 12.24 23.72
C LEU A 64 -1.57 13.08 23.27
N ALA A 65 -1.71 13.37 21.97
CA ALA A 65 -2.89 14.06 21.46
C ALA A 65 -4.18 13.26 21.70
N ALA A 66 -4.12 11.94 21.56
CA ALA A 66 -5.25 11.07 21.89
C ALA A 66 -5.56 11.07 23.42
N THR A 67 -4.53 11.08 24.28
CA THR A 67 -4.75 11.19 25.74
C THR A 67 -5.32 12.55 26.14
N ASP A 68 -4.90 13.65 25.52
CA ASP A 68 -5.46 14.98 25.76
C ASP A 68 -6.95 15.05 25.36
N ARG A 69 -7.36 14.21 24.39
CA ARG A 69 -8.76 14.02 24.01
C ARG A 69 -9.51 13.02 24.93
N GLY A 70 -8.85 12.48 25.95
CA GLY A 70 -9.42 11.57 26.93
C GLY A 70 -9.50 10.10 26.45
N TYR A 71 -8.61 9.66 25.58
CA TYR A 71 -8.42 8.25 25.25
C TYR A 71 -7.26 7.64 26.02
N MET A 72 -7.44 6.46 26.58
CA MET A 72 -6.33 5.61 26.97
C MET A 72 -5.72 5.00 25.69
N VAL A 73 -4.38 5.01 25.57
CA VAL A 73 -3.70 4.46 24.38
C VAL A 73 -2.78 3.29 24.79
N VAL A 74 -2.93 2.19 24.09
CA VAL A 74 -2.20 0.92 24.28
C VAL A 74 -1.35 0.66 23.04
N ILE A 75 -0.02 0.62 23.18
CA ILE A 75 0.91 0.33 22.09
C ILE A 75 1.66 -0.96 22.42
N GLN A 76 1.51 -2.00 21.60
CA GLN A 76 2.06 -3.33 21.84
C GLN A 76 3.05 -3.75 20.76
N ASP A 77 4.20 -4.26 21.18
CA ASP A 77 5.08 -5.06 20.32
C ASP A 77 4.42 -6.40 20.03
N THR A 78 4.33 -6.78 18.75
CA THR A 78 3.78 -8.10 18.37
C THR A 78 4.69 -9.24 18.81
N ARG A 79 4.17 -10.45 18.73
CA ARG A 79 4.86 -11.68 19.15
C ARG A 79 6.25 -11.80 18.53
N SER A 80 7.23 -12.20 19.33
CA SER A 80 8.63 -12.39 18.92
C SER A 80 9.34 -11.12 18.45
N ARG A 81 8.80 -9.94 18.78
CA ARG A 81 9.44 -8.65 18.46
C ARG A 81 9.83 -7.89 19.72
N PHE A 82 11.00 -7.26 19.66
CA PHE A 82 11.54 -6.38 20.71
C PHE A 82 11.38 -6.92 22.13
N ALA A 83 10.51 -6.32 22.95
CA ALA A 83 10.31 -6.74 24.34
C ALA A 83 9.32 -7.92 24.51
N SER A 84 8.51 -8.23 23.49
CA SER A 84 7.52 -9.30 23.54
C SER A 84 8.14 -10.68 23.42
N GLU A 85 7.56 -11.65 24.15
CA GLU A 85 7.98 -13.04 24.10
C GLU A 85 7.57 -13.74 22.81
N GLY A 86 8.15 -14.91 22.57
CA GLY A 86 7.90 -15.79 21.44
C GLY A 86 9.19 -16.46 20.98
N GLY A 87 9.07 -17.42 20.07
CA GLY A 87 10.21 -18.11 19.45
C GLY A 87 10.83 -17.31 18.31
N ALA A 88 11.22 -18.00 17.24
CA ALA A 88 11.63 -17.33 16.01
C ALA A 88 10.48 -16.50 15.43
N TRP A 89 10.78 -15.27 15.04
CA TRP A 89 9.78 -14.42 14.43
C TRP A 89 9.36 -14.93 13.05
N ARG A 90 8.08 -15.05 12.86
CA ARG A 90 7.44 -15.34 11.58
C ARG A 90 6.45 -14.21 11.29
N PRO A 91 6.69 -13.37 10.27
CA PRO A 91 5.77 -12.32 9.90
C PRO A 91 4.33 -12.85 9.75
N TRP A 92 3.35 -12.05 10.20
CA TRP A 92 1.89 -12.29 10.10
C TRP A 92 1.35 -13.41 11.01
N ALA A 93 2.20 -14.28 11.57
CA ALA A 93 1.73 -15.45 12.31
C ALA A 93 1.04 -15.07 13.63
N GLY A 94 -0.25 -15.45 13.76
CA GLY A 94 -1.02 -15.32 15.00
C GLY A 94 -1.57 -13.93 15.31
N GLU A 95 -1.41 -12.96 14.42
CA GLU A 95 -1.77 -11.55 14.67
C GLU A 95 -3.25 -11.35 15.01
N GLY A 96 -4.16 -12.11 14.41
CA GLY A 96 -5.60 -12.04 14.73
C GLY A 96 -5.88 -12.45 16.19
N ARG A 97 -5.42 -13.63 16.61
CA ARG A 97 -5.66 -14.17 17.94
C ARG A 97 -4.99 -13.33 19.02
N ASP A 98 -3.73 -12.95 18.83
CA ASP A 98 -3.02 -12.08 19.77
C ASP A 98 -3.67 -10.69 19.85
N GLY A 99 -4.20 -10.18 18.72
CA GLY A 99 -4.96 -8.95 18.66
C GLY A 99 -6.27 -9.01 19.45
N ALA A 100 -7.01 -10.11 19.30
CA ALA A 100 -8.24 -10.34 20.04
C ALA A 100 -7.98 -10.41 21.56
N ASP A 101 -6.96 -11.18 22.01
CA ASP A 101 -6.59 -11.26 23.41
C ASP A 101 -6.19 -9.91 23.99
N THR A 102 -5.45 -9.12 23.20
CA THR A 102 -5.04 -7.75 23.60
C THR A 102 -6.23 -6.81 23.74
N ILE A 103 -7.20 -6.86 22.81
CA ILE A 103 -8.42 -6.05 22.87
C ILE A 103 -9.24 -6.40 24.11
N GLU A 104 -9.45 -7.69 24.37
CA GLU A 104 -10.20 -8.13 25.55
C GLU A 104 -9.48 -7.78 26.87
N TRP A 105 -8.16 -7.82 26.90
CA TRP A 105 -7.37 -7.35 28.04
C TRP A 105 -7.51 -5.83 28.22
N ALA A 106 -7.42 -5.04 27.11
CA ALA A 106 -7.53 -3.60 27.15
C ALA A 106 -8.93 -3.13 27.63
N ALA A 107 -9.97 -3.86 27.24
CA ALA A 107 -11.34 -3.59 27.74
C ALA A 107 -11.47 -3.77 29.25
N ARG A 108 -10.64 -4.61 29.89
CA ARG A 108 -10.64 -4.89 31.34
C ARG A 108 -9.62 -4.06 32.13
N LEU A 109 -8.89 -3.14 31.50
CA LEU A 109 -7.95 -2.26 32.21
C LEU A 109 -8.69 -1.44 33.28
N PRO A 110 -8.04 -1.17 34.43
CA PRO A 110 -8.54 -0.19 35.39
C PRO A 110 -8.87 1.13 34.66
N ASP A 111 -10.02 1.72 34.99
CA ASP A 111 -10.51 2.96 34.40
C ASP A 111 -10.84 2.89 32.89
N SER A 112 -10.95 1.69 32.32
CA SER A 112 -11.48 1.50 30.97
C SER A 112 -13.02 1.55 30.97
N THR A 113 -13.62 2.18 29.95
CA THR A 113 -15.07 2.08 29.70
C THR A 113 -15.50 0.71 29.20
N GLY A 114 -14.56 -0.19 28.92
CA GLY A 114 -14.80 -1.46 28.22
C GLY A 114 -14.92 -1.33 26.70
N LYS A 115 -14.93 -0.11 26.15
CA LYS A 115 -14.97 0.14 24.70
C LYS A 115 -13.55 0.30 24.15
N VAL A 116 -13.22 -0.49 23.13
CA VAL A 116 -11.91 -0.51 22.50
C VAL A 116 -12.03 -0.26 21.00
N ALA A 117 -11.15 0.56 20.44
CA ALA A 117 -10.90 0.62 19.01
C ALA A 117 -9.46 0.18 18.73
N ILE A 118 -9.24 -0.52 17.61
CA ILE A 118 -7.90 -0.86 17.13
C ILE A 118 -7.61 -0.14 15.83
N LEU A 119 -6.39 0.36 15.67
CA LEU A 119 -5.99 1.21 14.55
C LEU A 119 -4.51 1.07 14.20
N GLY A 120 -4.15 1.56 13.04
CA GLY A 120 -2.75 1.70 12.64
C GLY A 120 -2.52 1.59 11.13
N PRO A 121 -1.34 2.04 10.66
CA PRO A 121 -0.96 1.97 9.25
C PRO A 121 -0.23 0.68 8.89
N SER A 122 -0.30 0.29 7.60
CA SER A 122 0.54 -0.75 7.01
C SER A 122 0.34 -2.11 7.69
N TYR A 123 1.40 -2.71 8.23
CA TYR A 123 1.34 -3.92 9.06
C TYR A 123 0.31 -3.76 10.19
N GLN A 124 0.31 -2.63 10.86
CA GLN A 124 -0.64 -2.34 11.95
C GLN A 124 -2.08 -2.25 11.43
N GLY A 125 -2.28 -1.80 10.19
CA GLY A 125 -3.58 -1.85 9.52
C GLY A 125 -4.06 -3.28 9.27
N ASN A 126 -3.14 -4.18 8.90
CA ASN A 126 -3.47 -5.60 8.76
C ASN A 126 -3.76 -6.24 10.13
N THR A 127 -2.95 -5.99 11.17
CA THR A 127 -3.26 -6.49 12.53
C THR A 127 -4.60 -5.99 13.04
N THR A 128 -5.01 -4.77 12.62
CA THR A 128 -6.33 -4.20 12.90
C THR A 128 -7.45 -5.04 12.29
N TRP A 129 -7.37 -5.35 10.99
CA TRP A 129 -8.33 -6.22 10.31
C TRP A 129 -8.35 -7.64 10.89
N MET A 130 -7.15 -8.23 11.07
CA MET A 130 -7.04 -9.60 11.56
C MET A 130 -7.62 -9.77 12.96
N ALA A 131 -7.40 -8.79 13.87
CA ALA A 131 -8.01 -8.79 15.19
C ALA A 131 -9.54 -8.63 15.12
N ALA A 132 -10.05 -7.78 14.23
CA ALA A 132 -11.48 -7.57 14.07
C ALA A 132 -12.21 -8.80 13.50
N ILE A 133 -11.56 -9.59 12.65
CA ILE A 133 -12.07 -10.86 12.11
C ILE A 133 -12.35 -11.87 13.24
N GLU A 134 -11.57 -11.87 14.32
CA GLU A 134 -11.78 -12.71 15.50
C GLU A 134 -12.99 -12.27 16.34
N ASN A 135 -13.55 -11.10 16.08
CA ASN A 135 -14.72 -10.51 16.75
C ASN A 135 -14.60 -10.50 18.29
N PRO A 136 -13.53 -9.92 18.88
CA PRO A 136 -13.30 -9.93 20.32
C PRO A 136 -14.30 -9.05 21.08
N ASN A 137 -14.58 -9.44 22.34
CA ASN A 137 -15.41 -8.64 23.23
C ASN A 137 -14.76 -7.28 23.51
N GLY A 138 -15.57 -6.23 23.51
CA GLY A 138 -15.13 -4.85 23.77
C GLY A 138 -14.69 -4.08 22.51
N LEU A 139 -14.47 -4.74 21.37
CA LEU A 139 -14.18 -4.05 20.11
C LEU A 139 -15.42 -3.29 19.62
N VAL A 140 -15.28 -1.99 19.35
CA VAL A 140 -16.38 -1.09 18.94
C VAL A 140 -16.17 -0.47 17.58
N ALA A 141 -14.91 -0.23 17.18
CA ALA A 141 -14.56 0.37 15.90
C ALA A 141 -13.15 -0.03 15.47
N ILE A 142 -12.86 0.10 14.17
CA ILE A 142 -11.51 -0.08 13.62
C ILE A 142 -11.12 1.10 12.73
N ALA A 143 -9.81 1.44 12.71
CA ALA A 143 -9.30 2.50 11.83
C ALA A 143 -8.01 2.05 11.10
N PRO A 144 -8.13 1.10 10.16
CA PRO A 144 -6.99 0.63 9.36
C PRO A 144 -6.58 1.69 8.34
N THR A 145 -5.27 1.93 8.21
CA THR A 145 -4.71 2.92 7.30
C THR A 145 -3.71 2.24 6.36
N ILE A 146 -3.77 2.54 5.06
CA ILE A 146 -2.81 2.11 4.02
C ILE A 146 -2.36 0.65 4.18
N THR A 147 -3.28 -0.30 4.01
CA THR A 147 -3.02 -1.73 4.19
C THR A 147 -3.69 -2.58 3.11
N TRP A 148 -3.21 -3.79 2.93
CA TRP A 148 -3.69 -4.70 1.89
C TRP A 148 -4.96 -5.46 2.30
N ALA A 149 -5.68 -5.96 1.30
CA ALA A 149 -6.78 -6.93 1.45
C ALA A 149 -6.29 -8.37 1.20
N ASP A 150 -5.43 -8.52 0.21
CA ASP A 150 -4.83 -9.79 -0.22
C ASP A 150 -3.31 -9.60 -0.31
N PRO A 151 -2.50 -10.42 0.36
CA PRO A 151 -1.04 -10.27 0.29
C PRO A 151 -0.45 -10.53 -1.10
N TRP A 152 -1.16 -11.24 -1.98
CA TRP A 152 -0.75 -11.46 -3.38
C TRP A 152 -1.08 -10.29 -4.32
N ASP A 153 -1.67 -9.22 -3.77
CA ASP A 153 -1.99 -7.99 -4.51
C ASP A 153 -1.39 -6.77 -3.80
N GLY A 154 -0.06 -6.64 -3.83
CA GLY A 154 0.73 -5.52 -3.34
C GLY A 154 1.72 -5.79 -2.20
N LEU A 155 1.63 -6.93 -1.48
CA LEU A 155 2.57 -7.26 -0.40
C LEU A 155 3.63 -8.28 -0.83
N PHE A 156 3.23 -9.52 -1.09
CA PHE A 156 4.15 -10.59 -1.53
C PHE A 156 4.42 -10.50 -3.02
N GLY A 157 3.41 -10.11 -3.77
CA GLY A 157 3.46 -9.99 -5.22
C GLY A 157 2.30 -9.18 -5.76
N ARG A 158 2.34 -8.93 -7.07
CA ARG A 158 1.27 -8.30 -7.83
C ARG A 158 1.23 -8.88 -9.24
N GLY A 159 0.06 -9.28 -9.69
CA GLY A 159 -0.11 -9.88 -11.01
C GLY A 159 0.80 -11.08 -11.28
N GLY A 160 1.23 -11.82 -10.22
CA GLY A 160 2.15 -12.96 -10.29
C GLY A 160 3.64 -12.62 -10.21
N ALA A 161 4.05 -11.35 -10.27
CA ALA A 161 5.42 -10.91 -10.01
C ALA A 161 5.65 -10.67 -8.53
N ILE A 162 6.89 -10.82 -8.05
CA ILE A 162 7.26 -10.58 -6.65
C ILE A 162 7.41 -9.07 -6.42
N GLU A 163 6.83 -8.54 -5.34
CA GLU A 163 7.07 -7.17 -4.87
C GLU A 163 8.48 -7.08 -4.21
N LEU A 164 9.51 -7.20 -5.05
CA LEU A 164 10.90 -7.26 -4.61
C LEU A 164 11.33 -5.95 -3.96
N GLY A 165 10.83 -4.84 -4.50
CA GLY A 165 11.16 -3.48 -4.06
C GLY A 165 10.88 -3.22 -2.60
N ILE A 166 9.76 -3.72 -2.05
CA ILE A 166 9.46 -3.65 -0.62
C ILE A 166 10.09 -4.79 0.16
N SER A 167 10.14 -6.00 -0.43
CA SER A 167 10.56 -7.20 0.31
C SER A 167 11.95 -7.08 0.89
N LEU A 168 12.92 -6.57 0.12
CA LEU A 168 14.31 -6.46 0.56
C LEU A 168 14.53 -5.40 1.65
N PRO A 169 14.21 -4.10 1.44
CA PRO A 169 14.49 -3.09 2.45
C PRO A 169 13.70 -3.32 3.75
N TRP A 170 12.44 -3.77 3.64
CA TRP A 170 11.64 -4.05 4.82
C TRP A 170 12.23 -5.22 5.63
N SER A 171 12.55 -6.34 4.99
CA SER A 171 13.05 -7.53 5.67
C SER A 171 14.44 -7.31 6.26
N LEU A 172 15.34 -6.62 5.53
CA LEU A 172 16.65 -6.26 6.06
C LEU A 172 16.50 -5.30 7.27
N GLY A 173 15.62 -4.30 7.17
CA GLY A 173 15.34 -3.41 8.30
C GLY A 173 14.81 -4.14 9.53
N GLN A 174 13.88 -5.08 9.36
CA GLN A 174 13.35 -5.91 10.45
C GLN A 174 14.37 -6.94 10.96
N GLY A 175 15.34 -7.29 10.13
CA GLY A 175 16.39 -8.26 10.42
C GLY A 175 17.27 -7.89 11.60
N VAL A 176 17.42 -6.60 11.92
CA VAL A 176 18.24 -6.15 13.08
C VAL A 176 17.75 -6.76 14.39
N ASP A 177 16.43 -6.68 14.67
CA ASP A 177 15.89 -7.27 15.90
C ASP A 177 15.96 -8.81 15.88
N VAL A 178 15.80 -9.43 14.70
CA VAL A 178 15.99 -10.88 14.54
C VAL A 178 17.41 -11.29 14.92
N LEU A 179 18.42 -10.53 14.48
CA LEU A 179 19.83 -10.78 14.84
C LEU A 179 20.09 -10.56 16.32
N VAL A 180 19.56 -9.47 16.90
CA VAL A 180 19.70 -9.16 18.34
C VAL A 180 19.14 -10.32 19.19
N ARG A 181 17.97 -10.84 18.82
CA ARG A 181 17.35 -11.95 19.56
C ARG A 181 18.09 -13.26 19.39
N ARG A 182 18.53 -13.57 18.15
CA ARG A 182 19.24 -14.81 17.83
C ARG A 182 20.61 -14.87 18.47
N LEU A 183 21.36 -13.76 18.47
CA LEU A 183 22.74 -13.68 18.97
C LEU A 183 22.84 -13.15 20.40
N ARG A 184 21.75 -13.24 21.18
CA ARG A 184 21.71 -12.76 22.57
C ARG A 184 22.84 -13.31 23.42
N ASP A 185 23.15 -14.60 23.25
CA ASP A 185 24.18 -15.33 24.04
C ASP A 185 25.56 -15.29 23.35
N GLU A 186 25.66 -14.64 22.18
CA GLU A 186 26.88 -14.48 21.37
C GLU A 186 27.15 -13.01 21.03
N PRO A 187 27.27 -12.10 22.00
CA PRO A 187 27.31 -10.67 21.78
C PRO A 187 28.51 -10.19 20.91
N GLN A 188 29.59 -10.96 20.87
CA GLN A 188 30.74 -10.69 20.00
C GLN A 188 30.43 -10.87 18.51
N GLU A 189 29.43 -11.68 18.15
CA GLU A 189 29.00 -11.91 16.76
C GLU A 189 27.97 -10.88 16.28
N LEU A 190 27.29 -10.22 17.21
CA LEU A 190 26.19 -9.29 16.88
C LEU A 190 26.64 -8.10 16.03
N GLY A 191 27.71 -7.41 16.44
CA GLY A 191 28.23 -6.25 15.73
C GLY A 191 28.60 -6.57 14.27
N PRO A 192 29.44 -7.61 14.03
CA PRO A 192 29.75 -8.06 12.68
C PRO A 192 28.53 -8.49 11.85
N ALA A 193 27.55 -9.17 12.46
CA ALA A 193 26.33 -9.61 11.75
C ALA A 193 25.47 -8.42 11.32
N VAL A 194 25.25 -7.47 12.21
CA VAL A 194 24.52 -6.22 11.90
C VAL A 194 25.27 -5.38 10.85
N GLY A 195 26.61 -5.31 10.95
CA GLY A 195 27.44 -4.62 9.94
C GLY A 195 27.27 -5.20 8.53
N ARG A 196 27.26 -6.54 8.39
CA ARG A 196 27.01 -7.20 7.09
C ARG A 196 25.58 -6.93 6.58
N LEU A 197 24.60 -6.93 7.48
CA LEU A 197 23.20 -6.66 7.11
C LEU A 197 23.05 -5.20 6.61
N PHE A 198 23.65 -4.22 7.26
CA PHE A 198 23.65 -2.84 6.79
C PHE A 198 24.42 -2.66 5.47
N SER A 199 25.51 -3.41 5.26
CA SER A 199 26.21 -3.39 3.97
C SER A 199 25.33 -3.85 2.82
N ASP A 200 24.50 -4.88 3.03
CA ASP A 200 23.53 -5.31 2.03
C ASP A 200 22.39 -4.30 1.87
N PHE A 201 21.92 -3.68 2.95
CA PHE A 201 20.91 -2.63 2.90
C PHE A 201 21.41 -1.41 2.07
N ASP A 202 22.59 -0.93 2.35
CA ASP A 202 23.22 0.17 1.61
C ASP A 202 23.56 -0.22 0.16
N GLY A 203 23.76 -1.52 -0.09
CA GLY A 203 24.05 -2.10 -1.39
C GLY A 203 22.82 -2.40 -2.27
N LEU A 204 21.59 -2.14 -1.81
CA LEU A 204 20.35 -2.50 -2.51
C LEU A 204 20.35 -2.01 -3.96
N ALA A 205 20.51 -0.73 -4.19
CA ALA A 205 20.48 -0.13 -5.52
C ALA A 205 21.72 -0.45 -6.38
N THR A 206 22.82 -0.88 -5.78
CA THR A 206 24.10 -1.10 -6.47
C THR A 206 24.36 -2.57 -6.81
N GLY A 207 23.48 -3.49 -6.40
CA GLY A 207 23.65 -4.89 -6.76
C GLY A 207 22.74 -5.87 -6.05
N VAL A 208 22.38 -5.65 -4.79
CA VAL A 208 21.63 -6.63 -3.99
C VAL A 208 20.27 -6.94 -4.63
N TYR A 209 19.51 -5.95 -5.11
CA TYR A 209 18.27 -6.20 -5.85
C TYR A 209 18.45 -7.13 -7.06
N ALA A 210 19.62 -7.12 -7.68
CA ALA A 210 19.90 -7.90 -8.89
C ALA A 210 20.30 -9.35 -8.62
N GLU A 211 20.50 -9.74 -7.35
CA GLU A 211 20.87 -11.13 -7.01
C GLU A 211 19.75 -12.11 -7.35
N LEU A 212 20.15 -13.31 -7.75
CA LEU A 212 19.24 -14.39 -8.12
C LEU A 212 19.54 -15.66 -7.28
N PRO A 213 18.55 -16.51 -7.08
CA PRO A 213 17.16 -16.45 -7.56
C PRO A 213 16.28 -15.49 -6.74
N ALA A 214 15.34 -14.79 -7.39
CA ALA A 214 14.52 -13.77 -6.74
C ALA A 214 13.57 -14.32 -5.66
N GLY A 215 12.95 -15.50 -5.91
CA GLY A 215 11.99 -16.14 -5.00
C GLY A 215 12.61 -16.83 -3.77
N ARG A 216 13.94 -16.98 -3.74
CA ARG A 216 14.75 -17.40 -2.58
C ARG A 216 15.98 -16.54 -2.49
N HIS A 217 15.73 -15.26 -2.26
CA HIS A 217 16.75 -14.23 -2.42
C HIS A 217 17.97 -14.46 -1.53
N PRO A 218 19.22 -14.40 -2.08
CA PRO A 218 20.45 -14.72 -1.34
C PRO A 218 20.67 -13.88 -0.08
N ALA A 219 20.22 -12.61 -0.06
CA ALA A 219 20.36 -11.73 1.10
C ALA A 219 19.66 -12.30 2.35
N PHE A 220 18.45 -12.86 2.22
CA PHE A 220 17.73 -13.46 3.35
C PHE A 220 18.44 -14.70 3.88
N GLN A 221 18.99 -15.51 2.97
CA GLN A 221 19.75 -16.71 3.33
C GLN A 221 21.06 -16.34 4.04
N ARG A 222 21.81 -15.34 3.55
CA ARG A 222 23.06 -14.84 4.16
C ARG A 222 22.87 -14.40 5.59
N HIS A 223 21.78 -13.68 5.86
CA HIS A 223 21.50 -13.14 7.20
C HIS A 223 20.64 -14.07 8.05
N GLN A 224 20.10 -15.16 7.47
CA GLN A 224 19.16 -16.07 8.14
C GLN A 224 18.00 -15.30 8.79
N ILE A 225 17.40 -14.41 8.01
CA ILE A 225 16.22 -13.63 8.39
C ILE A 225 15.04 -14.05 7.51
N PRO A 226 13.80 -13.95 7.99
CA PRO A 226 12.64 -14.17 7.14
C PRO A 226 12.54 -13.08 6.09
N ASP A 227 12.06 -13.45 4.91
CA ASP A 227 11.57 -12.49 3.92
C ASP A 227 10.23 -11.89 4.38
N LEU A 228 9.62 -11.06 3.54
CA LEU A 228 8.32 -10.44 3.81
C LEU A 228 7.18 -11.49 3.93
N GLY A 229 7.42 -12.74 3.54
CA GLY A 229 6.49 -13.86 3.59
C GLY A 229 6.28 -14.59 2.27
N TYR A 230 6.88 -14.13 1.18
CA TYR A 230 6.72 -14.72 -0.17
C TYR A 230 7.21 -16.18 -0.22
N GLU A 231 8.45 -16.45 0.23
CA GLU A 231 9.02 -17.82 0.22
C GLU A 231 8.16 -18.77 1.07
N ALA A 232 7.80 -18.31 2.29
CA ALA A 232 6.99 -19.09 3.21
C ALA A 232 5.58 -19.37 2.66
N ALA A 233 4.90 -18.35 2.08
CA ALA A 233 3.55 -18.48 1.52
C ALA A 233 3.53 -19.32 0.22
N THR A 234 4.62 -19.31 -0.54
CA THR A 234 4.75 -20.17 -1.72
C THR A 234 4.92 -21.65 -1.32
N ALA A 235 5.62 -21.92 -0.22
CA ALA A 235 5.78 -23.27 0.33
C ALA A 235 4.53 -23.75 1.09
N ASP A 236 3.84 -22.86 1.80
CA ASP A 236 2.64 -23.15 2.58
C ASP A 236 1.63 -22.00 2.44
N PRO A 237 0.57 -22.18 1.62
CA PRO A 237 -0.46 -21.15 1.41
C PRO A 237 -1.13 -20.63 2.68
N SER A 238 -1.14 -21.41 3.78
CA SER A 238 -1.73 -20.96 5.06
C SER A 238 -1.00 -19.76 5.67
N VAL A 239 0.23 -19.48 5.25
CA VAL A 239 0.97 -18.26 5.62
C VAL A 239 0.27 -17.03 5.02
N ALA A 240 -0.14 -17.08 3.76
CA ALA A 240 -0.91 -16.00 3.14
C ALA A 240 -2.27 -15.83 3.83
N ASP A 241 -2.96 -16.93 4.17
CA ASP A 241 -4.24 -16.88 4.88
C ASP A 241 -4.13 -16.15 6.23
N SER A 242 -2.97 -16.22 6.89
CA SER A 242 -2.74 -15.57 8.18
C SER A 242 -2.78 -14.03 8.13
N CYS A 243 -2.67 -13.42 6.95
CA CYS A 243 -2.75 -11.98 6.73
C CYS A 243 -3.71 -11.57 5.60
N THR A 244 -4.51 -12.49 5.06
CA THR A 244 -5.54 -12.21 4.06
C THR A 244 -6.81 -11.72 4.73
N VAL A 245 -7.29 -10.55 4.31
CA VAL A 245 -8.57 -9.96 4.72
C VAL A 245 -9.67 -10.25 3.68
N ARG A 246 -9.28 -10.30 2.40
CA ARG A 246 -10.18 -10.55 1.25
C ARG A 246 -11.07 -11.78 1.50
N GLY A 247 -12.39 -11.61 1.28
CA GLY A 247 -13.38 -12.67 1.52
C GLY A 247 -13.79 -12.87 2.98
N ARG A 248 -13.15 -12.21 3.96
CA ARG A 248 -13.41 -12.37 5.40
C ARG A 248 -14.05 -11.14 6.06
N HIS A 249 -14.30 -10.07 5.31
CA HIS A 249 -14.89 -8.81 5.81
C HIS A 249 -16.25 -9.03 6.49
N HIS A 250 -17.03 -10.02 6.04
CA HIS A 250 -18.32 -10.37 6.63
C HIS A 250 -18.25 -10.84 8.10
N LEU A 251 -17.05 -11.22 8.57
CA LEU A 251 -16.79 -11.58 9.96
C LEU A 251 -16.63 -10.35 10.86
N VAL A 252 -16.24 -9.20 10.30
CA VAL A 252 -16.10 -7.95 11.03
C VAL A 252 -17.47 -7.34 11.30
N LYS A 253 -17.76 -7.04 12.57
CA LYS A 253 -19.08 -6.59 13.05
C LYS A 253 -19.10 -5.14 13.53
N VAL A 254 -18.03 -4.41 13.31
CA VAL A 254 -17.84 -3.05 13.78
C VAL A 254 -17.53 -2.09 12.63
N PRO A 255 -17.88 -0.79 12.77
CA PRO A 255 -17.60 0.22 11.77
C PRO A 255 -16.10 0.43 11.53
N SER A 256 -15.76 0.93 10.33
CA SER A 256 -14.37 1.14 9.91
C SER A 256 -14.10 2.54 9.34
N PHE A 257 -12.96 3.13 9.72
CA PHE A 257 -12.41 4.34 9.11
C PHE A 257 -11.18 3.96 8.29
N ASN A 258 -11.29 4.04 6.97
CA ASN A 258 -10.27 3.56 6.04
C ASN A 258 -9.51 4.73 5.42
N THR A 259 -8.20 4.61 5.31
CA THR A 259 -7.36 5.61 4.64
C THR A 259 -6.50 4.95 3.57
N ALA A 260 -6.41 5.59 2.41
CA ALA A 260 -5.57 5.16 1.28
C ALA A 260 -4.80 6.34 0.68
N GLY A 261 -3.82 6.05 -0.16
CA GLY A 261 -3.06 7.05 -0.91
C GLY A 261 -2.90 6.64 -2.37
N TRP A 262 -3.05 7.60 -3.32
CA TRP A 262 -2.95 7.30 -4.75
C TRP A 262 -1.59 6.75 -5.18
N PHE A 263 -0.53 7.03 -4.41
CA PHE A 263 0.83 6.52 -4.64
C PHE A 263 1.28 5.55 -3.53
N ASP A 264 0.33 4.98 -2.80
CA ASP A 264 0.60 3.97 -1.77
C ASP A 264 0.66 2.56 -2.37
N ILE A 265 1.64 1.77 -1.91
CA ILE A 265 1.84 0.39 -2.38
C ILE A 265 0.66 -0.54 -2.04
N PHE A 266 -0.22 -0.15 -1.10
CA PHE A 266 -1.41 -0.89 -0.70
C PHE A 266 -2.72 -0.19 -1.10
N LEU A 267 -2.66 0.74 -2.06
CA LEU A 267 -3.80 1.51 -2.52
C LEU A 267 -5.03 0.63 -2.78
N GLN A 268 -4.90 -0.33 -3.71
CA GLN A 268 -6.07 -1.12 -4.13
C GLN A 268 -6.62 -1.98 -3.00
N GLY A 269 -5.74 -2.57 -2.18
CA GLY A 269 -6.16 -3.35 -1.02
C GLY A 269 -6.93 -2.52 0.01
N SER A 270 -6.53 -1.25 0.25
CA SER A 270 -7.26 -0.34 1.13
C SER A 270 -8.65 0.02 0.57
N LEU A 271 -8.76 0.24 -0.74
CA LEU A 271 -10.03 0.49 -1.42
C LEU A 271 -10.94 -0.75 -1.39
N ASP A 272 -10.41 -1.94 -1.67
CA ASP A 272 -11.14 -3.20 -1.65
C ASP A 272 -11.66 -3.52 -0.23
N ASN A 273 -10.87 -3.25 0.81
CA ASN A 273 -11.28 -3.37 2.20
C ASN A 273 -12.48 -2.47 2.52
N PHE A 274 -12.45 -1.19 2.11
CA PHE A 274 -13.56 -0.27 2.29
C PHE A 274 -14.82 -0.75 1.55
N VAL A 275 -14.70 -1.12 0.28
CA VAL A 275 -15.83 -1.58 -0.54
C VAL A 275 -16.53 -2.78 0.12
N ALA A 276 -15.75 -3.76 0.56
CA ALA A 276 -16.32 -4.95 1.18
C ALA A 276 -16.92 -4.67 2.57
N ALA A 277 -16.27 -3.85 3.41
CA ALA A 277 -16.77 -3.50 4.74
C ALA A 277 -18.04 -2.64 4.66
N SER A 278 -18.12 -1.69 3.72
CA SER A 278 -19.26 -0.79 3.56
C SER A 278 -20.56 -1.48 3.15
N GLN A 279 -20.48 -2.74 2.69
CA GLN A 279 -21.66 -3.55 2.38
C GLN A 279 -22.42 -4.03 3.63
N THR A 280 -21.73 -4.14 4.77
CA THR A 280 -22.28 -4.76 5.98
C THR A 280 -22.23 -3.87 7.22
N GLN A 281 -21.33 -2.89 7.24
CA GLN A 281 -21.09 -2.00 8.39
C GLN A 281 -20.92 -0.54 7.92
N PRO A 282 -21.20 0.44 8.79
CA PRO A 282 -20.79 1.82 8.52
C PRO A 282 -19.30 1.90 8.24
N ALA A 283 -18.94 2.51 7.13
CA ALA A 283 -17.54 2.68 6.73
C ALA A 283 -17.31 4.06 6.14
N GLN A 284 -16.16 4.64 6.42
CA GLN A 284 -15.67 5.87 5.82
C GLN A 284 -14.34 5.63 5.14
N LEU A 285 -14.09 6.32 4.02
CA LEU A 285 -12.86 6.24 3.22
C LEU A 285 -12.30 7.64 2.98
N ILE A 286 -11.01 7.80 3.19
CA ILE A 286 -10.25 8.98 2.76
C ILE A 286 -9.14 8.54 1.84
N VAL A 287 -9.03 9.17 0.66
CA VAL A 287 -7.96 8.89 -0.31
C VAL A 287 -7.26 10.18 -0.69
N GLY A 288 -6.01 10.34 -0.28
CA GLY A 288 -5.19 11.49 -0.63
C GLY A 288 -4.14 11.18 -1.71
N PRO A 289 -3.43 12.19 -2.20
CA PRO A 289 -2.35 11.99 -3.17
C PRO A 289 -1.06 11.50 -2.48
N TRP A 290 -1.17 10.60 -1.53
CA TRP A 290 -0.09 10.20 -0.63
C TRP A 290 0.59 8.91 -1.09
N SER A 291 1.87 8.76 -0.74
CA SER A 291 2.63 7.51 -0.79
C SER A 291 2.76 6.90 0.61
N HIS A 292 3.31 5.68 0.68
CA HIS A 292 3.45 4.92 1.94
C HIS A 292 4.41 5.56 2.94
N ALA A 293 5.48 6.17 2.45
CA ALA A 293 6.58 6.72 3.25
C ALA A 293 6.74 8.22 3.04
N ALA A 294 5.65 8.95 2.74
CA ALA A 294 5.73 10.40 2.60
C ALA A 294 6.11 11.04 3.94
N GLU A 295 7.24 11.72 3.98
CA GLU A 295 7.71 12.46 5.14
C GLU A 295 7.51 13.98 4.96
N PRO A 296 6.91 14.67 5.91
CA PRO A 296 6.12 14.11 7.02
C PRO A 296 4.85 13.44 6.47
N HIS A 297 4.43 12.35 7.07
CA HIS A 297 3.37 11.46 6.57
C HIS A 297 2.23 12.17 5.87
N GLY A 298 1.99 11.83 4.58
CA GLY A 298 1.02 12.51 3.74
C GLY A 298 1.44 13.91 3.32
N ALA A 299 2.74 14.11 3.02
CA ALA A 299 3.23 15.37 2.46
C ALA A 299 2.47 15.76 1.17
N GLN A 300 2.34 17.06 0.96
CA GLN A 300 1.72 17.63 -0.23
C GLN A 300 2.55 17.44 -1.51
N VAL A 301 3.83 17.09 -1.37
CA VAL A 301 4.75 16.84 -2.49
C VAL A 301 4.96 15.34 -2.64
N GLN A 302 4.70 14.82 -3.83
CA GLN A 302 4.90 13.42 -4.17
C GLN A 302 5.77 13.34 -5.43
N GLY A 303 7.01 12.90 -5.28
CA GLY A 303 7.98 12.98 -6.36
C GLY A 303 8.26 14.43 -6.77
N GLU A 304 8.06 14.75 -8.05
CA GLU A 304 8.27 16.09 -8.62
C GLU A 304 7.04 17.00 -8.57
N VAL A 305 5.88 16.51 -8.06
CA VAL A 305 4.62 17.24 -8.10
C VAL A 305 4.20 17.72 -6.71
N ASN A 306 3.95 19.03 -6.60
CA ASN A 306 3.32 19.65 -5.44
C ASN A 306 1.81 19.74 -5.67
N PHE A 307 1.03 18.97 -4.91
CA PHE A 307 -0.44 18.94 -4.99
C PHE A 307 -1.14 20.08 -4.25
N GLY A 308 -0.37 20.95 -3.60
CA GLY A 308 -0.89 22.10 -2.85
C GLY A 308 -1.02 21.83 -1.36
N PHE A 309 -1.09 22.92 -0.59
CA PHE A 309 -0.99 22.88 0.88
C PHE A 309 -2.13 22.08 1.53
N GLY A 310 -3.36 22.16 0.97
CA GLY A 310 -4.51 21.42 1.47
C GLY A 310 -4.52 19.92 1.13
N ALA A 311 -3.53 19.43 0.38
CA ALA A 311 -3.42 18.01 0.02
C ALA A 311 -2.73 17.18 1.12
N GLY A 312 -1.99 17.81 2.05
CA GLY A 312 -1.25 17.14 3.10
C GLY A 312 -2.12 16.69 4.27
N MET A 313 -1.79 15.58 4.91
CA MET A 313 -2.48 15.07 6.10
C MET A 313 -2.57 16.06 7.28
N PRO A 314 -1.58 16.95 7.51
CA PRO A 314 -1.67 17.91 8.60
C PRO A 314 -2.81 18.93 8.46
N LEU A 315 -3.30 19.18 7.23
CA LEU A 315 -4.36 20.16 7.00
C LEU A 315 -5.19 19.81 5.76
N ILE A 316 -5.95 18.72 5.84
CA ILE A 316 -6.82 18.25 4.77
C ILE A 316 -7.86 19.34 4.42
N ASP A 317 -7.95 19.65 3.13
CA ASP A 317 -8.91 20.62 2.59
C ASP A 317 -8.84 22.00 3.29
N LEU A 318 -7.68 22.35 3.82
CA LEU A 318 -7.44 23.56 4.61
C LEU A 318 -8.34 23.70 5.86
N ARG A 319 -8.85 22.60 6.39
CA ARG A 319 -9.82 22.60 7.51
C ARG A 319 -9.26 21.96 8.77
N GLN A 320 -8.88 20.68 8.69
CA GLN A 320 -8.42 19.92 9.86
C GLN A 320 -7.38 18.87 9.50
N SER A 321 -6.66 18.37 10.50
CA SER A 321 -5.71 17.28 10.29
C SER A 321 -6.44 15.96 10.05
N TRP A 322 -5.79 15.04 9.32
CA TRP A 322 -6.25 13.68 9.19
C TRP A 322 -6.45 12.99 10.57
N HIS A 323 -5.55 13.28 11.51
CA HIS A 323 -5.62 12.71 12.84
C HIS A 323 -6.87 13.17 13.60
N ASP A 324 -7.20 14.47 13.53
CA ASP A 324 -8.45 14.99 14.13
C ASP A 324 -9.68 14.37 13.46
N MET A 325 -9.68 14.21 12.12
CA MET A 325 -10.78 13.54 11.41
C MET A 325 -10.98 12.11 11.90
N GLN A 326 -9.88 11.36 12.11
CA GLN A 326 -9.94 10.00 12.63
C GLN A 326 -10.48 9.96 14.07
N LEU A 327 -10.02 10.87 14.95
CA LEU A 327 -10.51 10.94 16.31
C LEU A 327 -11.97 11.41 16.38
N ASP A 328 -12.40 12.40 15.56
CA ASP A 328 -13.79 12.83 15.45
C ASP A 328 -14.70 11.68 15.02
N TRP A 329 -14.23 10.85 14.06
CA TRP A 329 -14.96 9.67 13.64
C TRP A 329 -15.05 8.61 14.76
N LEU A 330 -13.94 8.36 15.47
CA LEU A 330 -13.90 7.43 16.60
C LEU A 330 -14.80 7.87 17.75
N ASP A 331 -14.88 9.16 18.07
CA ASP A 331 -15.75 9.67 19.14
C ASP A 331 -17.22 9.28 18.93
N ARG A 332 -17.71 9.24 17.70
CA ARG A 332 -19.09 8.84 17.37
C ARG A 332 -19.44 7.43 17.84
N TRP A 333 -18.48 6.52 17.81
CA TRP A 333 -18.67 5.12 18.18
C TRP A 333 -18.24 4.82 19.61
N MET A 334 -17.19 5.47 20.05
CA MET A 334 -16.61 5.26 21.38
C MET A 334 -17.38 6.03 22.48
N ARG A 335 -17.97 7.17 22.11
CA ARG A 335 -18.70 8.08 23.02
C ARG A 335 -20.00 8.60 22.40
N PRO A 336 -20.91 7.72 21.96
CA PRO A 336 -22.12 8.13 21.27
C PRO A 336 -23.02 9.05 22.11
N GLU A 337 -22.92 8.98 23.45
CA GLU A 337 -23.63 9.85 24.39
C GLU A 337 -23.20 11.32 24.31
N ASN A 338 -22.03 11.62 23.77
CA ASN A 338 -21.48 12.97 23.64
C ASN A 338 -21.67 13.56 22.23
N ASP A 339 -22.14 12.77 21.28
CA ASP A 339 -22.30 13.19 19.88
C ASP A 339 -23.79 13.29 19.50
N ALA A 340 -24.25 14.53 19.26
CA ALA A 340 -25.61 14.79 18.79
C ALA A 340 -25.89 14.18 17.40
N ASN A 341 -24.84 13.86 16.64
CA ASN A 341 -24.88 13.22 15.32
C ASN A 341 -24.39 11.76 15.36
N ALA A 342 -24.45 11.09 16.54
CA ALA A 342 -24.06 9.70 16.69
C ALA A 342 -24.76 8.84 15.63
N GLY A 343 -23.97 8.14 14.81
CA GLY A 343 -24.48 7.30 13.71
C GLY A 343 -24.57 7.99 12.32
N ASP A 344 -24.50 9.33 12.24
CA ASP A 344 -24.34 10.01 10.94
C ASP A 344 -22.84 10.15 10.62
N VAL A 345 -22.37 9.42 9.63
CA VAL A 345 -20.96 9.42 9.19
C VAL A 345 -20.64 10.56 8.22
N GLY A 346 -21.62 11.39 7.84
CA GLY A 346 -21.43 12.40 6.78
C GLY A 346 -21.11 11.74 5.43
N ALA A 347 -20.29 12.39 4.61
CA ALA A 347 -19.84 11.81 3.35
C ALA A 347 -19.05 10.51 3.61
N LYS A 348 -19.46 9.42 2.93
CA LYS A 348 -18.82 8.11 3.09
C LYS A 348 -17.42 8.07 2.52
N VAL A 349 -17.14 8.87 1.50
CA VAL A 349 -15.87 8.90 0.78
C VAL A 349 -15.41 10.34 0.62
N LYS A 350 -14.17 10.61 0.99
CA LYS A 350 -13.46 11.86 0.68
C LYS A 350 -12.24 11.51 -0.16
N LEU A 351 -12.19 11.97 -1.40
CA LEU A 351 -11.07 11.70 -2.29
C LEU A 351 -10.47 12.97 -2.86
N PHE A 352 -9.15 12.94 -3.05
CA PHE A 352 -8.40 14.00 -3.70
C PHE A 352 -8.35 13.74 -5.20
N VAL A 353 -8.91 14.66 -5.98
CA VAL A 353 -8.90 14.60 -7.45
C VAL A 353 -7.65 15.31 -7.95
N MET A 354 -6.68 14.54 -8.42
CA MET A 354 -5.43 15.04 -8.99
C MET A 354 -5.69 15.77 -10.31
N GLY A 355 -4.77 16.62 -10.75
CA GLY A 355 -4.92 17.43 -11.97
C GLY A 355 -5.70 18.72 -11.76
N ILE A 356 -6.80 18.70 -11.01
CA ILE A 356 -7.48 19.89 -10.48
C ILE A 356 -7.06 20.16 -9.03
N ASN A 357 -6.46 19.19 -8.36
CA ASN A 357 -5.93 19.26 -7.00
C ASN A 357 -6.95 19.71 -5.96
N GLN A 358 -8.11 19.07 -5.95
CA GLN A 358 -9.21 19.39 -5.06
C GLN A 358 -9.72 18.16 -4.31
N TRP A 359 -10.09 18.35 -3.05
CA TRP A 359 -10.86 17.37 -2.31
C TRP A 359 -12.32 17.37 -2.77
N ARG A 360 -12.90 16.17 -2.82
CA ARG A 360 -14.30 15.98 -3.19
C ARG A 360 -14.94 14.93 -2.29
N ASP A 361 -16.11 15.25 -1.79
CA ASP A 361 -16.94 14.33 -1.02
C ASP A 361 -17.83 13.53 -1.98
N GLU A 362 -17.93 12.22 -1.74
CA GLU A 362 -18.69 11.25 -2.52
C GLU A 362 -19.50 10.34 -1.60
N ASP A 363 -20.61 9.83 -2.11
CA ASP A 363 -21.49 8.94 -1.36
C ASP A 363 -21.05 7.46 -1.44
N GLU A 364 -20.20 7.13 -2.43
CA GLU A 364 -19.82 5.76 -2.75
C GLU A 364 -18.44 5.66 -3.41
N TRP A 365 -17.86 4.48 -3.31
CA TRP A 365 -16.72 4.03 -4.09
C TRP A 365 -16.91 2.55 -4.45
N PRO A 366 -16.69 2.05 -5.70
CA PRO A 366 -16.42 2.89 -6.90
C PRO A 366 -17.58 3.82 -7.25
N LEU A 367 -17.29 4.89 -8.03
CA LEU A 367 -18.32 5.84 -8.45
C LEU A 367 -19.24 5.19 -9.48
N SER A 368 -20.52 5.01 -9.19
CA SER A 368 -21.50 4.40 -10.11
C SER A 368 -21.71 5.18 -11.40
N ARG A 369 -21.39 6.50 -11.39
CA ARG A 369 -21.47 7.36 -12.58
C ARG A 369 -20.25 7.29 -13.50
N ALA A 370 -19.17 6.63 -13.09
CA ALA A 370 -18.02 6.40 -13.95
C ALA A 370 -18.37 5.38 -15.04
N VAL A 371 -17.97 5.67 -16.28
CA VAL A 371 -18.25 4.83 -17.45
C VAL A 371 -16.95 4.33 -18.04
N ASP A 372 -16.82 3.01 -18.16
CA ASP A 372 -15.67 2.40 -18.82
C ASP A 372 -15.57 2.87 -20.27
N THR A 373 -14.49 3.59 -20.57
CA THR A 373 -14.21 4.19 -21.89
C THR A 373 -12.89 3.65 -22.41
N SER A 374 -12.90 3.07 -23.60
CA SER A 374 -11.73 2.49 -24.25
C SER A 374 -11.00 3.48 -25.13
N LEU A 375 -9.66 3.50 -25.01
CA LEU A 375 -8.78 4.08 -26.01
C LEU A 375 -7.91 2.96 -26.57
N TYR A 376 -7.96 2.80 -27.89
CA TYR A 376 -7.31 1.71 -28.62
C TYR A 376 -5.91 2.08 -29.03
N PHE A 377 -5.00 1.10 -28.95
CA PHE A 377 -3.64 1.22 -29.43
C PHE A 377 -3.66 1.10 -30.96
N SER A 378 -2.98 2.04 -31.62
CA SER A 378 -2.99 2.18 -33.07
C SER A 378 -1.58 2.25 -33.63
N GLU A 379 -1.45 2.00 -34.93
CA GLU A 379 -0.20 2.11 -35.66
C GLU A 379 0.49 3.47 -35.42
N GLY A 380 1.82 3.46 -35.36
CA GLY A 380 2.60 4.67 -35.13
C GLY A 380 2.53 5.21 -33.67
N GLY A 381 2.09 4.38 -32.70
CA GLY A 381 2.08 4.73 -31.29
C GLY A 381 0.98 5.74 -30.92
N GLN A 382 -0.18 5.66 -31.57
CA GLN A 382 -1.33 6.52 -31.28
C GLN A 382 -2.35 5.82 -30.36
N LEU A 383 -3.12 6.63 -29.62
CA LEU A 383 -4.33 6.22 -28.92
C LEU A 383 -5.55 6.83 -29.62
N SER A 384 -6.49 5.97 -30.01
CA SER A 384 -7.68 6.34 -30.78
C SER A 384 -8.97 5.91 -30.08
N SER A 385 -10.09 6.58 -30.36
CA SER A 385 -11.40 6.22 -29.81
C SER A 385 -12.03 4.98 -30.47
N ALA A 386 -11.46 4.52 -31.58
CA ALA A 386 -11.86 3.29 -32.28
C ALA A 386 -10.62 2.52 -32.71
N PRO A 387 -10.69 1.17 -32.81
CA PRO A 387 -9.58 0.36 -33.31
C PRO A 387 -9.32 0.65 -34.79
N ASP A 388 -8.05 0.54 -35.22
CA ASP A 388 -7.68 0.65 -36.62
C ASP A 388 -8.41 -0.42 -37.46
N PRO A 389 -8.89 -0.08 -38.66
CA PRO A 389 -9.56 -1.04 -39.54
C PRO A 389 -8.61 -2.15 -40.02
N GLU A 390 -7.34 -1.84 -40.24
CA GLU A 390 -6.31 -2.78 -40.68
C GLU A 390 -5.48 -3.29 -39.51
N PRO A 391 -5.08 -4.57 -39.53
CA PRO A 391 -4.21 -5.14 -38.50
C PRO A 391 -2.80 -4.55 -38.60
N SER A 392 -2.24 -4.22 -37.44
CA SER A 392 -0.84 -3.81 -37.28
C SER A 392 -0.23 -4.36 -36.00
N SER A 393 1.06 -4.16 -35.78
CA SER A 393 1.73 -4.54 -34.53
C SER A 393 2.95 -3.68 -34.26
N ALA A 394 3.33 -3.62 -33.00
CA ALA A 394 4.60 -3.06 -32.54
C ALA A 394 5.35 -4.10 -31.70
N SER A 395 6.67 -4.15 -31.84
CA SER A 395 7.50 -5.17 -31.17
C SER A 395 8.70 -4.55 -30.49
N PHE A 396 9.22 -5.26 -29.49
CA PHE A 396 10.48 -4.94 -28.80
C PHE A 396 11.14 -6.20 -28.26
N ASP A 397 12.45 -6.12 -28.00
CA ASP A 397 13.17 -7.18 -27.33
C ASP A 397 13.33 -6.85 -25.84
N TYR A 398 12.90 -7.75 -24.96
CA TYR A 398 13.09 -7.64 -23.53
C TYR A 398 14.31 -8.46 -23.10
N ASP A 399 15.32 -7.77 -22.60
CA ASP A 399 16.51 -8.36 -21.96
C ASP A 399 16.43 -8.25 -20.44
N PRO A 400 16.29 -9.38 -19.69
CA PRO A 400 16.29 -9.34 -18.23
C PRO A 400 17.59 -8.82 -17.59
N MET A 401 18.69 -8.74 -18.35
CA MET A 401 19.95 -8.16 -17.88
C MET A 401 20.01 -6.64 -18.02
N ASN A 402 19.07 -6.06 -18.79
CA ASN A 402 18.90 -4.60 -18.94
C ASN A 402 17.43 -4.20 -18.75
N PRO A 403 16.81 -4.54 -17.61
CA PRO A 403 15.38 -4.28 -17.40
C PRO A 403 15.06 -2.78 -17.37
N VAL A 404 13.83 -2.44 -17.70
CA VAL A 404 13.30 -1.08 -17.56
C VAL A 404 13.33 -0.70 -16.07
N PRO A 405 14.01 0.40 -15.70
CA PRO A 405 14.15 0.77 -14.31
C PRO A 405 12.84 1.32 -13.71
N THR A 406 12.67 1.10 -12.41
CA THR A 406 11.61 1.74 -11.63
C THR A 406 11.85 3.25 -11.55
N LEU A 407 10.82 4.04 -11.87
CA LEU A 407 10.83 5.50 -11.74
C LEU A 407 9.47 6.00 -11.28
N GLY A 408 9.35 6.31 -9.99
CA GLY A 408 8.09 6.76 -9.40
C GLY A 408 6.99 5.68 -9.35
N GLY A 409 5.79 6.09 -9.01
CA GLY A 409 4.62 5.24 -8.84
C GLY A 409 4.27 4.94 -7.39
N ALA A 410 3.41 3.94 -7.18
CA ALA A 410 3.00 3.48 -5.87
C ALA A 410 4.06 2.53 -5.28
N LEU A 411 5.03 3.09 -4.54
CA LEU A 411 6.24 2.40 -4.09
C LEU A 411 6.43 2.49 -2.57
N LEU A 412 7.13 1.48 -2.03
CA LEU A 412 7.81 1.53 -0.75
C LEU A 412 9.15 0.78 -0.91
N MET A 413 10.21 1.53 -1.16
CA MET A 413 11.52 1.00 -1.52
C MET A 413 12.63 1.75 -0.78
N SER A 414 13.89 1.42 -1.09
CA SER A 414 15.03 2.19 -0.62
C SER A 414 15.01 3.63 -1.18
N PRO A 415 15.69 4.59 -0.53
CA PRO A 415 15.61 6.02 -0.87
C PRO A 415 15.99 6.37 -2.33
N GLU A 416 16.74 5.51 -3.02
CA GLU A 416 17.11 5.68 -4.42
C GLU A 416 15.92 5.53 -5.38
N TYR A 417 14.81 4.95 -4.91
CA TYR A 417 13.59 4.73 -5.67
C TYR A 417 12.41 5.42 -5.00
N PRO A 418 12.31 6.75 -5.07
CA PRO A 418 11.24 7.50 -4.43
C PRO A 418 9.89 7.24 -5.09
N ALA A 419 8.84 7.16 -4.25
CA ALA A 419 7.46 7.06 -4.70
C ALA A 419 6.93 8.38 -5.27
N GLY A 420 5.81 8.32 -6.00
CA GLY A 420 5.10 9.50 -6.49
C GLY A 420 5.27 9.74 -7.99
N VAL A 421 5.21 10.98 -8.39
CA VAL A 421 5.09 11.41 -9.80
C VAL A 421 6.43 11.92 -10.32
N PHE A 422 6.88 11.36 -11.45
CA PHE A 422 8.17 11.72 -12.08
C PHE A 422 8.03 11.82 -13.59
N ASP A 423 8.89 12.64 -14.20
CA ASP A 423 9.03 12.71 -15.67
C ASP A 423 9.56 11.38 -16.22
N GLN A 424 8.78 10.77 -17.12
CA GLN A 424 9.03 9.46 -17.71
C GLN A 424 9.91 9.50 -18.97
N ALA A 425 10.44 10.65 -19.37
CA ALA A 425 11.20 10.79 -20.62
C ALA A 425 12.36 9.79 -20.76
N LYS A 426 13.06 9.46 -19.65
CA LYS A 426 14.15 8.48 -19.65
C LYS A 426 13.68 7.05 -19.90
N ILE A 427 12.48 6.72 -19.44
CA ILE A 427 11.85 5.41 -19.66
C ILE A 427 11.35 5.33 -21.10
N GLU A 428 10.65 6.36 -21.56
CA GLU A 428 10.05 6.43 -22.90
C GLU A 428 11.07 6.48 -24.04
N GLY A 429 12.30 6.88 -23.74
CA GLY A 429 13.41 6.89 -24.72
C GLY A 429 14.10 5.54 -24.93
N ARG A 430 13.62 4.46 -24.28
CA ARG A 430 14.17 3.11 -24.44
C ARG A 430 13.48 2.37 -25.59
N ASP A 431 14.24 1.53 -26.29
CA ASP A 431 13.72 0.70 -27.41
C ASP A 431 12.80 -0.44 -26.93
N ASP A 432 12.86 -0.80 -25.64
CA ASP A 432 12.03 -1.84 -25.01
C ASP A 432 10.78 -1.28 -24.29
N VAL A 433 10.39 -0.04 -24.62
CA VAL A 433 9.17 0.62 -24.11
C VAL A 433 8.36 1.16 -25.27
N LEU A 434 7.21 0.53 -25.53
CA LEU A 434 6.24 1.06 -26.50
C LEU A 434 5.43 2.18 -25.86
N THR A 435 5.21 3.27 -26.59
CA THR A 435 4.37 4.38 -26.15
C THR A 435 3.22 4.62 -27.11
N TYR A 436 2.02 4.80 -26.54
CA TYR A 436 0.81 5.14 -27.28
C TYR A 436 0.24 6.45 -26.73
N THR A 437 0.01 7.44 -27.60
CA THR A 437 -0.35 8.81 -27.15
C THR A 437 -1.56 9.33 -27.91
N SER A 438 -2.54 9.88 -27.18
CA SER A 438 -3.73 10.51 -27.79
C SER A 438 -3.40 11.82 -28.50
N ALA A 439 -4.33 12.29 -29.34
CA ALA A 439 -4.38 13.71 -29.70
C ALA A 439 -4.52 14.57 -28.43
N PRO A 440 -4.22 15.89 -28.48
CA PRO A 440 -4.57 16.79 -27.40
C PRO A 440 -6.06 16.71 -27.11
N LEU A 441 -6.42 16.61 -25.82
CA LEU A 441 -7.81 16.58 -25.39
C LEU A 441 -8.50 17.92 -25.70
N GLU A 442 -9.69 17.86 -26.22
CA GLU A 442 -10.50 19.07 -26.51
C GLU A 442 -11.09 19.64 -25.21
N GLU A 443 -11.39 18.79 -24.24
CA GLU A 443 -11.96 19.12 -22.93
C GLU A 443 -11.32 18.29 -21.82
N ASP A 444 -11.56 18.68 -20.56
CA ASP A 444 -11.06 17.97 -19.40
C ASP A 444 -11.64 16.55 -19.36
N LEU A 445 -10.78 15.54 -19.17
CA LEU A 445 -11.14 14.14 -19.03
C LEU A 445 -10.86 13.69 -17.59
N GLU A 446 -11.90 13.45 -16.80
CA GLU A 446 -11.75 12.89 -15.47
C GLU A 446 -11.74 11.35 -15.53
N VAL A 447 -10.67 10.74 -15.03
CA VAL A 447 -10.52 9.28 -14.83
C VAL A 447 -10.52 9.02 -13.33
N THR A 448 -11.61 8.47 -12.80
CA THR A 448 -11.75 8.16 -11.37
C THR A 448 -12.33 6.76 -11.19
N GLY A 449 -11.50 5.82 -10.77
CA GLY A 449 -11.83 4.40 -10.61
C GLY A 449 -10.69 3.48 -11.02
N ARG A 450 -10.99 2.19 -11.22
CA ARG A 450 -10.02 1.14 -11.54
C ARG A 450 -9.69 1.13 -13.03
N VAL A 451 -8.42 1.37 -13.36
CA VAL A 451 -7.89 1.39 -14.73
C VAL A 451 -7.44 -0.01 -15.12
N ARG A 452 -7.74 -0.44 -16.34
CA ARG A 452 -7.33 -1.75 -16.88
C ARG A 452 -6.77 -1.59 -18.29
N ALA A 453 -5.83 -2.44 -18.67
CA ALA A 453 -5.40 -2.56 -20.05
C ALA A 453 -5.70 -3.96 -20.56
N ARG A 454 -6.20 -4.07 -21.78
CA ARG A 454 -6.38 -5.34 -22.48
C ARG A 454 -5.42 -5.35 -23.64
N LEU A 455 -4.48 -6.30 -23.57
CA LEU A 455 -3.42 -6.46 -24.57
C LEU A 455 -3.70 -7.71 -25.39
N HIS A 456 -3.66 -7.59 -26.72
CA HIS A 456 -3.53 -8.72 -27.64
C HIS A 456 -2.03 -8.87 -27.95
N ALA A 457 -1.38 -9.80 -27.31
CA ALA A 457 0.07 -9.87 -27.31
C ALA A 457 0.60 -11.28 -27.53
N ALA A 458 1.84 -11.35 -28.03
CA ALA A 458 2.58 -12.58 -28.24
C ALA A 458 4.02 -12.42 -27.75
N THR A 459 4.66 -13.53 -27.37
CA THR A 459 6.08 -13.59 -27.01
C THR A 459 6.68 -14.90 -27.49
N ASP A 460 7.96 -14.91 -27.85
CA ASP A 460 8.69 -16.13 -28.19
C ASP A 460 9.23 -16.88 -26.96
N GLY A 461 9.06 -16.32 -25.77
CA GLY A 461 9.44 -16.95 -24.50
C GLY A 461 8.34 -17.84 -23.91
N PRO A 462 8.68 -18.87 -23.10
CA PRO A 462 7.69 -19.68 -22.39
C PRO A 462 7.04 -18.95 -21.21
N SER A 463 7.60 -17.82 -20.79
CA SER A 463 7.04 -16.92 -19.79
C SER A 463 7.45 -15.48 -20.11
N THR A 464 6.65 -14.51 -19.66
CA THR A 464 6.97 -13.09 -19.74
C THR A 464 6.17 -12.30 -18.73
N ASP A 465 6.52 -11.01 -18.56
CA ASP A 465 5.69 -10.04 -17.84
C ASP A 465 5.19 -8.97 -18.81
N TRP A 466 3.93 -8.55 -18.63
CA TRP A 466 3.36 -7.38 -19.29
C TRP A 466 3.20 -6.27 -18.26
N VAL A 467 3.92 -5.17 -18.46
CA VAL A 467 3.83 -3.97 -17.62
C VAL A 467 3.18 -2.86 -18.41
N VAL A 468 2.12 -2.27 -17.86
CA VAL A 468 1.41 -1.15 -18.47
C VAL A 468 1.42 0.02 -17.50
N ARG A 469 1.72 1.22 -18.00
CA ARG A 469 1.67 2.46 -17.23
C ARG A 469 0.82 3.51 -17.93
N LEU A 470 -0.13 4.09 -17.21
CA LEU A 470 -0.88 5.27 -17.63
C LEU A 470 -0.09 6.52 -17.24
N CYS A 471 0.11 7.41 -18.19
CA CYS A 471 0.75 8.70 -18.00
C CYS A 471 -0.14 9.84 -18.54
N TYR A 472 0.05 11.05 -18.02
CA TYR A 472 -0.45 12.24 -18.66
C TYR A 472 0.71 13.05 -19.26
N VAL A 473 0.49 13.68 -20.40
CA VAL A 473 1.48 14.52 -21.05
C VAL A 473 0.95 15.95 -21.08
N ASP A 474 1.72 16.88 -20.51
CA ASP A 474 1.36 18.29 -20.51
C ASP A 474 1.60 18.94 -21.91
N PRO A 475 1.09 20.15 -22.16
CA PRO A 475 1.30 20.83 -23.45
C PRO A 475 2.77 21.13 -23.77
N GLY A 476 3.66 21.10 -22.76
CA GLY A 476 5.10 21.24 -22.93
C GLY A 476 5.78 19.92 -23.33
N GLY A 477 5.04 18.80 -23.35
CA GLY A 477 5.54 17.47 -23.72
C GLY A 477 6.11 16.66 -22.55
N VAL A 478 6.04 17.13 -21.32
CA VAL A 478 6.48 16.38 -20.15
C VAL A 478 5.46 15.29 -19.82
N SER A 479 5.92 14.05 -19.81
CA SER A 479 5.12 12.86 -19.52
C SER A 479 5.31 12.42 -18.06
N ARG A 480 4.22 12.30 -17.30
CA ARG A 480 4.26 11.92 -15.88
C ARG A 480 3.39 10.70 -15.61
N ASN A 481 3.90 9.79 -14.79
CA ASN A 481 3.18 8.59 -14.39
C ASN A 481 1.94 8.93 -13.54
N VAL A 482 0.84 8.19 -13.76
CA VAL A 482 -0.42 8.26 -13.00
C VAL A 482 -0.63 6.98 -12.21
N THR A 483 -0.70 5.84 -12.89
CA THR A 483 -0.82 4.51 -12.29
C THR A 483 -0.22 3.47 -13.22
N ASP A 484 0.11 2.30 -12.69
CA ASP A 484 0.70 1.21 -13.44
C ASP A 484 0.25 -0.17 -12.95
N GLY A 485 0.55 -1.19 -13.72
CA GLY A 485 0.26 -2.58 -13.37
C GLY A 485 1.17 -3.55 -14.07
N ILE A 486 1.18 -4.79 -13.56
CA ILE A 486 1.96 -5.90 -14.09
C ILE A 486 1.10 -7.16 -14.15
N LEU A 487 1.35 -7.99 -15.15
CA LEU A 487 0.83 -9.35 -15.27
C LEU A 487 1.95 -10.30 -15.68
N ARG A 488 2.27 -11.28 -14.85
CA ARG A 488 3.18 -12.37 -15.16
C ARG A 488 2.44 -13.51 -15.84
N VAL A 489 2.93 -13.93 -16.99
CA VAL A 489 2.39 -15.05 -17.76
C VAL A 489 3.39 -16.20 -17.76
N SER A 490 2.97 -17.36 -17.22
CA SER A 490 3.84 -18.54 -17.05
C SER A 490 3.66 -19.61 -18.11
N ALA A 491 2.73 -19.48 -19.03
CA ALA A 491 2.52 -20.38 -20.17
C ALA A 491 2.29 -19.52 -21.41
N ALA A 492 3.26 -18.65 -21.70
CA ALA A 492 3.21 -17.75 -22.82
C ALA A 492 3.49 -18.49 -24.15
N SER A 493 3.04 -17.93 -25.25
CA SER A 493 3.22 -18.49 -26.59
C SER A 493 3.44 -17.41 -27.64
N ASP A 494 3.93 -17.83 -28.81
CA ASP A 494 4.05 -16.99 -30.00
C ASP A 494 2.70 -16.69 -30.69
N GLN A 495 1.61 -17.25 -30.18
CA GLN A 495 0.27 -16.96 -30.67
C GLN A 495 -0.31 -15.74 -29.96
N VAL A 496 -1.06 -14.92 -30.71
CA VAL A 496 -1.76 -13.76 -30.16
C VAL A 496 -2.75 -14.20 -29.09
N THR A 497 -2.54 -13.75 -27.88
CA THR A 497 -3.39 -14.04 -26.72
C THR A 497 -3.86 -12.75 -26.09
N GLU A 498 -5.10 -12.72 -25.63
CA GLU A 498 -5.65 -11.59 -24.87
C GLU A 498 -5.23 -11.68 -23.39
N TYR A 499 -4.64 -10.60 -22.88
CA TYR A 499 -4.21 -10.45 -21.48
C TYR A 499 -4.84 -9.20 -20.89
N GLU A 500 -5.39 -9.30 -19.68
CA GLU A 500 -5.87 -8.13 -18.94
C GLU A 500 -4.87 -7.77 -17.83
N VAL A 501 -4.35 -6.55 -17.87
CA VAL A 501 -3.43 -5.98 -16.87
C VAL A 501 -4.22 -4.99 -16.02
N ASP A 502 -4.24 -5.22 -14.71
CA ASP A 502 -4.88 -4.34 -13.73
C ASP A 502 -3.89 -3.25 -13.28
N LEU A 503 -4.21 -1.98 -13.55
CA LEU A 503 -3.39 -0.84 -13.16
C LEU A 503 -3.79 -0.26 -11.80
N TRP A 504 -4.73 -0.87 -11.10
CA TRP A 504 -5.34 -0.34 -9.89
C TRP A 504 -6.15 0.94 -10.15
N SER A 505 -6.56 1.58 -9.07
CA SER A 505 -7.43 2.77 -9.14
C SER A 505 -6.62 4.07 -9.14
N THR A 506 -7.24 5.13 -9.67
CA THR A 506 -6.74 6.50 -9.59
C THR A 506 -7.90 7.49 -9.56
N SER A 507 -7.60 8.76 -9.29
CA SER A 507 -8.51 9.89 -9.53
C SER A 507 -7.70 11.05 -10.10
N MET A 508 -7.83 11.29 -11.40
CA MET A 508 -7.03 12.24 -12.14
C MET A 508 -7.86 12.94 -13.23
N VAL A 509 -7.76 14.26 -13.29
CA VAL A 509 -8.28 15.04 -14.43
C VAL A 509 -7.14 15.32 -15.40
N PHE A 510 -7.25 14.76 -16.60
CA PHE A 510 -6.43 15.12 -17.74
C PHE A 510 -7.03 16.40 -18.34
N ARG A 511 -6.28 17.51 -18.28
CA ARG A 511 -6.80 18.83 -18.68
C ARG A 511 -6.89 18.96 -20.20
N ALA A 512 -7.79 19.83 -20.68
CA ALA A 512 -7.84 20.24 -22.08
C ALA A 512 -6.45 20.69 -22.57
N GLY A 513 -6.06 20.29 -23.77
CA GLY A 513 -4.72 20.50 -24.35
C GLY A 513 -3.65 19.50 -23.89
N HIS A 514 -3.87 18.73 -22.81
CA HIS A 514 -3.00 17.63 -22.40
C HIS A 514 -3.30 16.36 -23.21
N ARG A 515 -2.49 15.31 -23.02
CA ARG A 515 -2.68 14.03 -23.70
C ARG A 515 -2.68 12.88 -22.72
N VAL A 516 -3.41 11.84 -23.05
CA VAL A 516 -3.29 10.53 -22.41
C VAL A 516 -2.15 9.78 -23.09
N ARG A 517 -1.27 9.16 -22.30
CA ARG A 517 -0.23 8.28 -22.82
C ARG A 517 -0.22 6.95 -22.05
N VAL A 518 0.05 5.86 -22.78
CA VAL A 518 0.22 4.53 -22.23
C VAL A 518 1.61 4.03 -22.63
N GLN A 519 2.34 3.51 -21.68
CA GLN A 519 3.58 2.76 -21.89
C GLN A 519 3.29 1.27 -21.76
N VAL A 520 3.88 0.43 -22.63
CA VAL A 520 3.85 -1.03 -22.55
C VAL A 520 5.28 -1.56 -22.61
N THR A 521 5.64 -2.40 -21.65
CA THR A 521 6.96 -3.03 -21.55
C THR A 521 6.87 -4.36 -20.81
N SER A 522 8.01 -5.02 -20.53
CA SER A 522 8.07 -6.30 -19.81
C SER A 522 8.77 -6.24 -18.46
N SER A 523 9.04 -5.06 -17.93
CA SER A 523 9.69 -4.92 -16.61
C SER A 523 9.49 -3.55 -15.98
N CYS A 524 9.60 -3.49 -14.65
CA CYS A 524 9.75 -2.28 -13.84
C CYS A 524 10.60 -2.67 -12.62
N PHE A 525 11.92 -2.76 -12.85
CA PHE A 525 12.87 -3.31 -11.88
C PHE A 525 13.59 -2.19 -11.12
N PRO A 526 13.77 -2.33 -9.82
CA PRO A 526 13.56 -3.49 -8.97
C PRO A 526 12.23 -3.47 -8.16
N ARG A 527 11.22 -2.65 -8.53
CA ARG A 527 9.92 -2.70 -7.86
C ARG A 527 9.40 -4.14 -7.86
N TRP A 528 9.26 -4.71 -9.07
CA TRP A 528 8.96 -6.14 -9.25
C TRP A 528 10.22 -6.88 -9.66
N ASP A 529 10.28 -8.16 -9.29
CA ASP A 529 11.33 -9.02 -9.79
C ASP A 529 11.24 -9.12 -11.33
N ARG A 530 12.38 -9.33 -11.96
CA ARG A 530 12.45 -9.50 -13.42
C ARG A 530 12.13 -10.95 -13.80
N ASN A 531 11.19 -11.12 -14.73
CA ASN A 531 10.97 -12.40 -15.37
C ASN A 531 12.22 -12.75 -16.22
N LEU A 532 12.78 -13.93 -16.02
CA LEU A 532 13.94 -14.38 -16.79
C LEU A 532 13.56 -15.00 -18.14
N ASN A 533 12.26 -15.02 -18.51
CA ASN A 533 11.68 -15.53 -19.77
C ASN A 533 11.93 -17.01 -20.03
N THR A 534 12.28 -17.80 -19.01
CA THR A 534 12.64 -19.24 -19.15
C THR A 534 11.52 -20.18 -18.75
N GLY A 535 10.46 -19.68 -18.09
CA GLY A 535 9.41 -20.52 -17.52
C GLY A 535 9.83 -21.30 -16.27
N GLU A 536 11.07 -21.12 -15.81
CA GLU A 536 11.57 -21.73 -14.57
C GLU A 536 10.99 -21.02 -13.34
N SER A 537 10.95 -21.75 -12.21
CA SER A 537 10.51 -21.18 -10.93
C SER A 537 11.42 -20.03 -10.48
N THR A 538 10.81 -18.92 -10.00
CA THR A 538 11.54 -17.79 -9.41
C THR A 538 12.42 -18.19 -8.21
N ALA A 539 12.11 -19.32 -7.54
CA ALA A 539 12.89 -19.86 -6.44
C ALA A 539 14.24 -20.47 -6.86
N THR A 540 14.42 -20.79 -8.15
CA THR A 540 15.60 -21.50 -8.65
C THR A 540 16.20 -20.89 -9.90
N ALA A 541 15.45 -20.10 -10.65
CA ALA A 541 15.87 -19.51 -11.92
C ALA A 541 17.04 -18.53 -11.74
N THR A 542 18.11 -18.72 -12.50
CA THR A 542 19.31 -17.86 -12.46
C THR A 542 19.83 -17.49 -13.85
N ARG A 543 19.30 -18.11 -14.91
CA ARG A 543 19.74 -17.86 -16.29
C ARG A 543 18.69 -17.08 -17.05
N PRO A 544 19.01 -15.89 -17.57
CA PRO A 544 18.06 -15.10 -18.36
C PRO A 544 18.03 -15.54 -19.82
N ARG A 545 16.92 -15.24 -20.49
CA ARG A 545 16.72 -15.32 -21.92
C ARG A 545 16.14 -14.00 -22.42
N VAL A 546 16.69 -13.45 -23.51
CA VAL A 546 16.03 -12.36 -24.23
C VAL A 546 14.77 -12.91 -24.90
N ALA A 547 13.66 -12.18 -24.81
CA ALA A 547 12.40 -12.56 -25.44
C ALA A 547 11.90 -11.44 -26.36
N HIS A 548 11.41 -11.85 -27.55
CA HIS A 548 10.78 -10.95 -28.50
C HIS A 548 9.30 -10.79 -28.16
N GLN A 549 8.88 -9.55 -27.95
CA GLN A 549 7.54 -9.16 -27.52
C GLN A 549 6.80 -8.46 -28.66
N THR A 550 5.53 -8.81 -28.86
CA THR A 550 4.70 -8.18 -29.89
C THR A 550 3.34 -7.79 -29.33
N ILE A 551 2.94 -6.53 -29.54
CA ILE A 551 1.60 -6.00 -29.23
C ILE A 551 0.86 -5.80 -30.54
N HIS A 552 -0.31 -6.41 -30.67
CA HIS A 552 -1.15 -6.36 -31.87
C HIS A 552 -2.23 -5.30 -31.76
N HIS A 553 -2.56 -4.71 -32.89
CA HIS A 553 -3.54 -3.63 -33.03
C HIS A 553 -4.57 -3.98 -34.11
N GLY A 554 -5.67 -3.19 -34.14
CA GLY A 554 -6.72 -3.26 -35.16
C GLY A 554 -7.94 -4.06 -34.70
N VAL A 555 -8.96 -4.09 -35.54
CA VAL A 555 -10.30 -4.63 -35.22
C VAL A 555 -10.30 -6.10 -34.79
N PHE A 556 -9.32 -6.88 -35.22
CA PHE A 556 -9.20 -8.31 -34.86
C PHE A 556 -8.37 -8.57 -33.61
N SER A 557 -7.60 -7.58 -33.15
CA SER A 557 -6.72 -7.65 -31.97
C SER A 557 -6.67 -6.29 -31.28
N PRO A 558 -7.82 -5.81 -30.72
CA PRO A 558 -7.97 -4.44 -30.27
C PRO A 558 -7.34 -4.21 -28.88
N SER A 559 -6.00 -4.16 -28.84
CA SER A 559 -5.30 -3.72 -27.63
C SER A 559 -5.74 -2.34 -27.20
N GLN A 560 -5.99 -2.14 -25.89
CA GLN A 560 -6.63 -0.92 -25.40
C GLN A 560 -6.33 -0.65 -23.94
N ILE A 561 -6.45 0.61 -23.54
CA ILE A 561 -6.60 1.02 -22.14
C ILE A 561 -8.08 1.31 -21.88
N ILE A 562 -8.60 0.85 -20.74
CA ILE A 562 -9.97 1.02 -20.30
C ILE A 562 -9.97 1.97 -19.10
N LEU A 563 -10.52 3.14 -19.28
CA LEU A 563 -10.52 4.25 -18.32
C LEU A 563 -11.94 4.42 -17.72
N PRO A 564 -12.09 4.44 -16.39
CA PRO A 564 -13.34 4.79 -15.73
C PRO A 564 -13.55 6.31 -15.80
N VAL A 565 -14.19 6.77 -16.87
CA VAL A 565 -14.42 8.20 -17.14
C VAL A 565 -15.64 8.68 -16.37
N VAL A 566 -15.48 9.76 -15.61
CA VAL A 566 -16.58 10.45 -14.92
C VAL A 566 -17.12 11.54 -15.86
N PRO A 567 -18.39 11.46 -16.28
CA PRO A 567 -19.00 12.49 -17.11
C PRO A 567 -18.98 13.86 -16.41
N GLN A 568 -18.70 14.91 -17.16
CA GLN A 568 -18.83 16.28 -16.64
C GLN A 568 -20.28 16.50 -16.19
N ARG A 569 -20.48 17.11 -15.03
CA ARG A 569 -21.82 17.52 -14.60
C ARG A 569 -22.27 18.64 -15.55
N VAL A 570 -23.30 18.36 -16.34
CA VAL A 570 -23.98 19.36 -17.19
C VAL A 570 -24.68 20.41 -16.31
#